data_d83d94651dbcabb2c6887ba1f9b822b1
#
_entry.id   d83d94651dbcabb2c6887ba1f9b822b1
#
_cell.length_a   1.000
_cell.length_b   1.000
_cell.length_c   1.000
_cell.angle_alpha   90.00
_cell.angle_beta   90.00
_cell.angle_gamma   90.00
#
_symmetry.space_group_name_H-M   'P 1'
#
loop_
_entity.id
_entity.type
_entity.pdbx_description
1 polymer ?
#
loop_
_entity_poly.entity_id
_entity_poly.type
_entity_poly.pdbx_seq_one_letter_code
_entity_poly.pdbx_strand_id
1 'polypeptide(L)'
;ERVLNAVKQEGPDLILLAGDYLQLIERDRYPAAQRTLHDIFLRADLTAPLGIYAVRGNVDPIQSWQGIFEGLPISLFEQSSSIDLGTVVLTGLTLEDSENIFLSIEGQEKFHIVLGHRPDFSLGEIDAELMIAGHTHGGQFQIPFIGPLVTLSAVPRAWASGMTMISPGKILLVSRGIGMERGNAPRMRFNCRPELVILDLVPAESSK
;
A
#
# COMPACT_ATOMS: atom_id res chain seq x y z
N GLU A 1 -8.10 -12.36 9.22
CA GLU A 1 -8.97 -11.95 10.33
C GLU A 1 -8.21 -11.19 11.43
N ARG A 2 -7.11 -11.73 12.01
CA ARG A 2 -6.38 -11.06 13.12
C ARG A 2 -5.94 -9.64 12.78
N VAL A 3 -5.42 -9.41 11.57
CA VAL A 3 -4.96 -8.08 11.15
C VAL A 3 -6.14 -7.13 11.01
N LEU A 4 -7.24 -7.54 10.37
CA LEU A 4 -8.42 -6.69 10.22
C LEU A 4 -9.05 -6.34 11.58
N ASN A 5 -9.02 -7.29 12.54
CA ASN A 5 -9.44 -7.02 13.90
C ASN A 5 -8.53 -6.01 14.60
N ALA A 6 -7.22 -6.06 14.37
CA ALA A 6 -6.29 -5.06 14.88
C ALA A 6 -6.58 -3.67 14.26
N VAL A 7 -6.79 -3.58 12.95
CA VAL A 7 -7.21 -2.33 12.29
C VAL A 7 -8.48 -1.77 12.93
N LYS A 8 -9.49 -2.63 13.14
CA LYS A 8 -10.76 -2.21 13.76
C LYS A 8 -10.58 -1.69 15.19
N GLN A 9 -9.67 -2.30 15.97
CA GLN A 9 -9.38 -1.87 17.35
C GLN A 9 -8.67 -0.51 17.42
N GLU A 10 -7.83 -0.20 16.43
CA GLU A 10 -7.15 1.11 16.32
C GLU A 10 -8.12 2.24 15.96
N GLY A 11 -9.25 1.93 15.29
CA GLY A 11 -10.26 2.91 14.91
C GLY A 11 -9.73 4.05 14.02
N PRO A 12 -9.03 3.74 12.90
CA PRO A 12 -8.38 4.77 12.10
C PRO A 12 -9.40 5.64 11.35
N ASP A 13 -9.06 6.89 11.09
CA ASP A 13 -9.86 7.79 10.27
C ASP A 13 -9.84 7.42 8.79
N LEU A 14 -8.74 6.82 8.30
CA LEU A 14 -8.51 6.45 6.92
C LEU A 14 -7.83 5.09 6.84
N ILE A 15 -8.31 4.20 5.96
CA ILE A 15 -7.68 2.88 5.72
C ILE A 15 -7.20 2.83 4.27
N LEU A 16 -5.93 2.52 4.08
CA LEU A 16 -5.29 2.41 2.77
C LEU A 16 -4.78 0.99 2.54
N LEU A 17 -5.21 0.38 1.44
CA LEU A 17 -4.87 -0.98 1.04
C LEU A 17 -3.98 -0.94 -0.21
N ALA A 18 -2.71 -1.27 -0.06
CA ALA A 18 -1.67 -1.05 -1.05
C ALA A 18 -1.49 -2.21 -2.06
N GLY A 19 -2.49 -3.07 -2.26
CA GLY A 19 -2.46 -4.13 -3.27
C GLY A 19 -1.87 -5.46 -2.81
N ASP A 20 -1.78 -6.42 -3.76
CA ASP A 20 -1.31 -7.79 -3.56
C ASP A 20 -2.16 -8.58 -2.55
N TYR A 21 -3.47 -8.62 -2.81
CA TYR A 21 -4.45 -9.24 -1.90
C TYR A 21 -4.38 -10.77 -1.91
N LEU A 22 -4.16 -11.37 -3.10
CA LEU A 22 -4.14 -12.81 -3.27
C LEU A 22 -3.03 -13.24 -4.23
N GLN A 23 -1.99 -13.86 -3.70
CA GLN A 23 -0.98 -14.51 -4.52
C GLN A 23 -1.17 -16.03 -4.51
N LEU A 24 -1.57 -16.60 -5.64
CA LEU A 24 -1.79 -18.03 -5.82
C LEU A 24 -0.95 -18.56 -6.98
N ILE A 25 -0.33 -19.73 -6.78
CA ILE A 25 0.38 -20.47 -7.84
C ILE A 25 -0.65 -21.14 -8.76
N GLU A 26 -1.70 -21.74 -8.17
CA GLU A 26 -2.77 -22.42 -8.87
C GLU A 26 -3.90 -21.43 -9.16
N ARG A 27 -3.93 -20.90 -10.38
CA ARG A 27 -4.89 -19.86 -10.80
C ARG A 27 -6.35 -20.33 -10.78
N ASP A 28 -6.61 -21.60 -10.95
CA ASP A 28 -7.95 -22.22 -10.84
C ASP A 28 -8.56 -22.10 -9.46
N ARG A 29 -7.74 -21.93 -8.43
CA ARG A 29 -8.17 -21.69 -7.04
C ARG A 29 -8.51 -20.23 -6.74
N TYR A 30 -8.21 -19.30 -7.66
CA TYR A 30 -8.42 -17.88 -7.41
C TYR A 30 -9.87 -17.54 -7.05
N PRO A 31 -10.92 -18.04 -7.76
CA PRO A 31 -12.30 -17.70 -7.41
C PRO A 31 -12.72 -18.15 -6.00
N ALA A 32 -12.21 -19.28 -5.52
CA ALA A 32 -12.50 -19.77 -4.17
C ALA A 32 -11.79 -18.95 -3.10
N ALA A 33 -10.51 -18.59 -3.34
CA ALA A 33 -9.73 -17.76 -2.43
C ALA A 33 -10.28 -16.33 -2.39
N GLN A 34 -10.72 -15.79 -3.53
CA GLN A 34 -11.36 -14.49 -3.63
C GLN A 34 -12.63 -14.43 -2.77
N ARG A 35 -13.54 -15.41 -2.89
CA ARG A 35 -14.73 -15.50 -2.02
C ARG A 35 -14.36 -15.57 -0.54
N THR A 36 -13.36 -16.40 -0.21
CA THR A 36 -12.89 -16.51 1.18
C THR A 36 -12.37 -15.18 1.72
N LEU A 37 -11.60 -14.44 0.93
CA LEU A 37 -11.07 -13.15 1.34
C LEU A 37 -12.18 -12.09 1.43
N HIS A 38 -13.13 -12.10 0.48
CA HIS A 38 -14.33 -11.27 0.54
C HIS A 38 -15.10 -11.50 1.86
N ASP A 39 -15.37 -12.76 2.21
CA ASP A 39 -16.07 -13.11 3.44
C ASP A 39 -15.31 -12.68 4.70
N ILE A 40 -13.98 -12.69 4.65
CA ILE A 40 -13.13 -12.17 5.74
C ILE A 40 -13.30 -10.67 5.91
N PHE A 41 -13.29 -9.90 4.81
CA PHE A 41 -13.54 -8.46 4.85
C PHE A 41 -14.97 -8.14 5.32
N LEU A 42 -15.96 -8.86 4.79
CA LEU A 42 -17.36 -8.71 5.16
C LEU A 42 -17.57 -8.91 6.68
N ARG A 43 -17.00 -9.99 7.25
CA ARG A 43 -17.07 -10.26 8.70
C ARG A 43 -16.29 -9.27 9.55
N ALA A 44 -15.21 -8.72 9.02
CA ALA A 44 -14.42 -7.71 9.74
C ALA A 44 -15.21 -6.42 9.92
N ASP A 45 -16.12 -6.10 8.98
CA ASP A 45 -17.00 -4.94 9.03
C ASP A 45 -16.21 -3.67 9.38
N LEU A 46 -15.18 -3.39 8.54
CA LEU A 46 -14.31 -2.24 8.72
C LEU A 46 -15.03 -0.96 8.32
N THR A 47 -14.84 0.07 9.12
CA THR A 47 -15.29 1.43 8.83
C THR A 47 -14.19 2.43 9.14
N ALA A 48 -14.16 3.53 8.40
CA ALA A 48 -13.27 4.66 8.65
C ALA A 48 -13.98 5.96 8.23
N PRO A 49 -13.96 7.02 9.04
CA PRO A 49 -14.67 8.27 8.75
C PRO A 49 -14.30 8.91 7.40
N LEU A 50 -13.03 8.84 7.01
CA LEU A 50 -12.54 9.34 5.72
C LEU A 50 -12.55 8.27 4.62
N GLY A 51 -13.02 7.04 4.92
CA GLY A 51 -13.18 5.96 3.96
C GLY A 51 -12.07 4.92 3.97
N ILE A 52 -12.28 3.90 3.14
CA ILE A 52 -11.34 2.80 2.91
C ILE A 52 -11.03 2.77 1.42
N TYR A 53 -9.76 2.81 1.05
CA TYR A 53 -9.34 2.91 -0.34
C TYR A 53 -8.33 1.81 -0.69
N ALA A 54 -8.45 1.28 -1.90
CA ALA A 54 -7.64 0.18 -2.38
C ALA A 54 -7.08 0.42 -3.78
N VAL A 55 -5.81 0.10 -3.96
CA VAL A 55 -5.15 0.03 -5.27
C VAL A 55 -4.85 -1.41 -5.63
N ARG A 56 -4.72 -1.72 -6.94
CA ARG A 56 -4.35 -3.04 -7.43
C ARG A 56 -2.85 -3.30 -7.26
N GLY A 57 -2.48 -4.51 -6.83
CA GLY A 57 -1.12 -5.00 -6.86
C GLY A 57 -0.78 -5.81 -8.12
N ASN A 58 0.49 -6.17 -8.28
CA ASN A 58 0.96 -6.86 -9.49
C ASN A 58 0.57 -8.36 -9.54
N VAL A 59 0.23 -8.97 -8.42
CA VAL A 59 -0.28 -10.35 -8.38
C VAL A 59 -1.81 -10.43 -8.46
N ASP A 60 -2.50 -9.30 -8.36
CA ASP A 60 -3.96 -9.24 -8.42
C ASP A 60 -4.42 -9.23 -9.89
N PRO A 61 -5.25 -10.21 -10.33
CA PRO A 61 -5.70 -10.29 -11.72
C PRO A 61 -6.56 -9.08 -12.11
N ILE A 62 -6.18 -8.38 -13.18
CA ILE A 62 -6.83 -7.14 -13.63
C ILE A 62 -8.34 -7.28 -13.87
N GLN A 63 -8.81 -8.46 -14.31
CA GLN A 63 -10.22 -8.69 -14.64
C GLN A 63 -11.09 -9.07 -13.46
N SER A 64 -10.52 -9.30 -12.27
CA SER A 64 -11.31 -9.91 -11.19
C SER A 64 -10.95 -9.50 -9.78
N TRP A 65 -9.88 -8.74 -9.56
CA TRP A 65 -9.49 -8.34 -8.20
C TRP A 65 -10.57 -7.54 -7.46
N GLN A 66 -11.38 -6.77 -8.19
CA GLN A 66 -12.48 -5.98 -7.66
C GLN A 66 -13.50 -6.83 -6.91
N GLY A 67 -13.72 -8.06 -7.35
CA GLY A 67 -14.66 -9.00 -6.71
C GLY A 67 -14.29 -9.39 -5.27
N ILE A 68 -13.07 -9.06 -4.80
CA ILE A 68 -12.72 -9.18 -3.37
C ILE A 68 -13.53 -8.17 -2.54
N PHE A 69 -13.88 -7.02 -3.12
CA PHE A 69 -14.46 -5.88 -2.42
C PHE A 69 -15.90 -5.58 -2.85
N GLU A 70 -16.49 -6.42 -3.69
CA GLU A 70 -17.84 -6.21 -4.22
C GLU A 70 -18.87 -6.08 -3.09
N GLY A 71 -19.63 -4.97 -3.08
CA GLY A 71 -20.64 -4.69 -2.05
C GLY A 71 -20.08 -4.27 -0.68
N LEU A 72 -18.76 -4.14 -0.52
CA LEU A 72 -18.13 -3.62 0.70
C LEU A 72 -17.92 -2.09 0.60
N PRO A 73 -17.84 -1.36 1.72
CA PRO A 73 -17.60 0.08 1.74
C PRO A 73 -16.13 0.42 1.47
N ILE A 74 -15.57 -0.12 0.39
CA ILE A 74 -14.17 0.04 -0.01
C ILE A 74 -14.14 0.62 -1.42
N SER A 75 -13.55 1.81 -1.57
CA SER A 75 -13.39 2.49 -2.84
C SER A 75 -12.14 2.01 -3.56
N LEU A 76 -12.27 1.66 -4.85
CA LEU A 76 -11.19 1.12 -5.65
C LEU A 76 -10.66 2.17 -6.61
N PHE A 77 -9.34 2.33 -6.67
CA PHE A 77 -8.69 3.13 -7.70
C PHE A 77 -8.41 2.25 -8.93
N GLU A 78 -9.38 2.21 -9.85
CA GLU A 78 -9.23 1.52 -11.14
C GLU A 78 -8.53 2.38 -12.18
N GLN A 79 -8.51 3.70 -11.95
CA GLN A 79 -7.76 4.70 -12.68
C GLN A 79 -7.05 5.62 -11.68
N SER A 80 -5.90 6.15 -12.06
CA SER A 80 -5.21 7.15 -11.22
C SER A 80 -6.06 8.40 -11.12
N SER A 81 -6.41 8.76 -9.90
CA SER A 81 -7.29 9.92 -9.63
C SER A 81 -7.11 10.41 -8.20
N SER A 82 -7.51 11.66 -7.97
CA SER A 82 -7.45 12.31 -6.67
C SER A 82 -8.85 12.52 -6.09
N ILE A 83 -8.96 12.36 -4.78
CA ILE A 83 -10.19 12.56 -3.99
C ILE A 83 -9.88 13.53 -2.86
N ASP A 84 -10.68 14.58 -2.73
CA ASP A 84 -10.63 15.50 -1.60
C ASP A 84 -11.41 14.90 -0.41
N LEU A 85 -10.70 14.58 0.67
CA LEU A 85 -11.27 14.02 1.90
C LEU A 85 -11.51 15.09 2.99
N GLY A 86 -11.51 16.36 2.61
CA GLY A 86 -11.72 17.50 3.50
C GLY A 86 -10.41 18.01 4.11
N THR A 87 -9.74 17.24 4.94
CA THR A 87 -8.47 17.62 5.59
C THR A 87 -7.23 17.28 4.76
N VAL A 88 -7.33 16.24 3.94
CA VAL A 88 -6.25 15.75 3.06
C VAL A 88 -6.78 15.49 1.67
N VAL A 89 -5.90 15.49 0.68
CA VAL A 89 -6.18 14.94 -0.66
C VAL A 89 -5.50 13.59 -0.77
N LEU A 90 -6.24 12.59 -1.25
CA LEU A 90 -5.72 11.26 -1.53
C LEU A 90 -5.70 11.02 -3.04
N THR A 91 -4.51 10.76 -3.60
CA THR A 91 -4.35 10.28 -4.98
C THR A 91 -4.04 8.79 -4.95
N GLY A 92 -4.91 7.98 -5.57
CA GLY A 92 -4.64 6.57 -5.78
C GLY A 92 -4.12 6.33 -7.20
N LEU A 93 -3.10 5.50 -7.34
CA LEU A 93 -2.44 5.18 -8.60
C LEU A 93 -2.88 3.83 -9.14
N THR A 94 -2.96 3.71 -10.46
CA THR A 94 -2.97 2.40 -11.11
C THR A 94 -1.65 1.68 -10.86
N LEU A 95 -1.59 0.38 -11.15
CA LEU A 95 -0.34 -0.37 -11.05
C LEU A 95 0.70 0.20 -12.01
N GLU A 96 0.27 0.49 -13.24
CA GLU A 96 1.10 1.02 -14.32
C GLU A 96 1.74 2.37 -13.94
N ASP A 97 0.95 3.29 -13.34
CA ASP A 97 1.47 4.56 -12.86
C ASP A 97 2.37 4.39 -11.63
N SER A 98 2.09 3.41 -10.76
CA SER A 98 2.94 3.12 -9.61
C SER A 98 4.31 2.51 -9.99
N GLU A 99 4.43 1.97 -11.20
CA GLU A 99 5.68 1.48 -11.80
C GLU A 99 6.46 2.57 -12.56
N ASN A 100 5.81 3.69 -12.86
CA ASN A 100 6.37 4.74 -13.72
C ASN A 100 7.31 5.66 -12.94
N ILE A 101 8.61 5.49 -13.15
CA ILE A 101 9.67 6.32 -12.53
C ILE A 101 9.73 7.76 -13.07
N PHE A 102 8.97 8.08 -14.11
CA PHE A 102 8.86 9.41 -14.71
C PHE A 102 7.48 10.03 -14.46
N LEU A 103 6.68 9.45 -13.54
CA LEU A 103 5.38 9.98 -13.19
C LEU A 103 5.53 11.41 -12.66
N SER A 104 4.60 12.29 -13.08
CA SER A 104 4.50 13.63 -12.54
C SER A 104 3.12 13.82 -11.90
N ILE A 105 3.10 14.28 -10.66
CA ILE A 105 1.88 14.60 -9.91
C ILE A 105 2.03 16.00 -9.34
N GLU A 106 1.09 16.88 -9.70
CA GLU A 106 1.07 18.26 -9.20
C GLU A 106 0.67 18.31 -7.71
N GLY A 107 1.21 19.28 -7.00
CA GLY A 107 0.91 19.54 -5.60
C GLY A 107 -0.55 19.95 -5.37
N GLN A 108 -1.00 19.80 -4.15
CA GLN A 108 -2.32 20.20 -3.69
C GLN A 108 -2.21 21.28 -2.62
N GLU A 109 -3.28 22.07 -2.44
CA GLU A 109 -3.32 23.07 -1.36
C GLU A 109 -3.38 22.44 0.04
N LYS A 110 -3.89 21.20 0.13
CA LYS A 110 -4.02 20.41 1.35
C LYS A 110 -2.90 19.38 1.43
N PHE A 111 -2.70 18.82 2.60
CA PHE A 111 -1.79 17.68 2.79
C PHE A 111 -2.13 16.58 1.79
N HIS A 112 -1.16 16.24 0.96
CA HIS A 112 -1.37 15.33 -0.16
C HIS A 112 -0.75 13.96 0.13
N ILE A 113 -1.58 12.93 0.05
CA ILE A 113 -1.19 11.53 0.18
C ILE A 113 -1.29 10.88 -1.20
N VAL A 114 -0.22 10.23 -1.66
CA VAL A 114 -0.22 9.42 -2.87
C VAL A 114 -0.07 7.96 -2.50
N LEU A 115 -1.07 7.14 -2.87
CA LEU A 115 -1.10 5.70 -2.65
C LEU A 115 -0.82 4.97 -3.96
N GLY A 116 0.29 4.25 -4.03
CA GLY A 116 0.59 3.32 -5.12
C GLY A 116 0.84 1.90 -4.59
N HIS A 117 0.90 0.92 -5.51
CA HIS A 117 1.32 -0.43 -5.12
C HIS A 117 2.84 -0.53 -5.05
N ARG A 118 3.55 -0.19 -6.12
CA ARG A 118 5.02 -0.19 -6.18
C ARG A 118 5.56 1.17 -5.76
N PRO A 119 6.71 1.23 -5.08
CA PRO A 119 7.31 2.50 -4.68
C PRO A 119 8.02 3.25 -5.82
N ASP A 120 8.10 2.66 -7.02
CA ASP A 120 8.89 3.17 -8.15
C ASP A 120 8.45 4.58 -8.58
N PHE A 121 7.15 4.92 -8.48
CA PHE A 121 6.63 6.26 -8.77
C PHE A 121 7.30 7.36 -7.94
N SER A 122 7.83 7.03 -6.75
CA SER A 122 8.50 8.01 -5.88
C SER A 122 9.81 8.54 -6.44
N LEU A 123 10.32 7.96 -7.52
CA LEU A 123 11.48 8.45 -8.27
C LEU A 123 11.11 9.54 -9.28
N GLY A 124 9.81 9.73 -9.55
CA GLY A 124 9.29 10.75 -10.44
C GLY A 124 9.17 12.13 -9.78
N GLU A 125 8.49 13.04 -10.45
CA GLU A 125 8.22 14.40 -9.99
C GLU A 125 6.91 14.42 -9.18
N ILE A 126 6.92 13.87 -7.98
CA ILE A 126 5.74 13.80 -7.12
C ILE A 126 5.73 14.95 -6.14
N ASP A 127 4.75 15.84 -6.25
CA ASP A 127 4.54 16.92 -5.30
C ASP A 127 3.45 16.56 -4.28
N ALA A 128 3.85 15.74 -3.31
CA ALA A 128 3.03 15.28 -2.20
C ALA A 128 3.89 15.12 -0.95
N GLU A 129 3.29 15.34 0.22
CA GLU A 129 3.97 15.21 1.51
C GLU A 129 4.18 13.75 1.91
N LEU A 130 3.23 12.86 1.55
CA LEU A 130 3.28 11.46 1.93
C LEU A 130 2.99 10.54 0.75
N MET A 131 3.96 9.73 0.41
CA MET A 131 3.85 8.65 -0.58
C MET A 131 3.78 7.32 0.15
N ILE A 132 2.81 6.47 -0.18
CA ILE A 132 2.61 5.17 0.47
C ILE A 132 2.65 4.07 -0.59
N ALA A 133 3.43 3.02 -0.31
CA ALA A 133 3.54 1.86 -1.18
C ALA A 133 3.71 0.54 -0.41
N GLY A 134 3.56 -0.58 -1.11
CA GLY A 134 3.81 -1.93 -0.63
C GLY A 134 4.83 -2.66 -1.49
N HIS A 135 4.44 -3.77 -2.11
CA HIS A 135 5.13 -4.56 -3.12
C HIS A 135 6.43 -5.26 -2.66
N THR A 136 7.35 -4.54 -2.05
CA THR A 136 8.72 -5.01 -1.80
C THR A 136 8.83 -6.09 -0.72
N HIS A 137 7.79 -6.27 0.10
CA HIS A 137 7.81 -7.11 1.30
C HIS A 137 9.04 -6.86 2.22
N GLY A 138 9.65 -5.65 2.14
CA GLY A 138 10.91 -5.34 2.78
C GLY A 138 12.07 -6.21 2.28
N GLY A 139 11.98 -6.71 1.03
CA GLY A 139 12.91 -7.66 0.44
C GLY A 139 12.79 -9.08 1.00
N GLN A 140 11.81 -9.36 1.86
CA GLN A 140 11.51 -10.66 2.50
C GLN A 140 12.66 -11.30 3.28
N PHE A 141 13.91 -11.15 2.82
CA PHE A 141 15.16 -11.57 3.46
C PHE A 141 16.03 -10.34 3.73
N GLN A 142 16.20 -10.01 4.99
CA GLN A 142 17.10 -8.93 5.39
C GLN A 142 18.34 -9.50 6.10
N ILE A 143 19.49 -9.34 5.46
CA ILE A 143 20.77 -9.72 6.06
C ILE A 143 21.21 -8.61 7.03
N PRO A 144 21.59 -8.96 8.27
CA PRO A 144 22.10 -7.98 9.20
C PRO A 144 23.23 -7.14 8.59
N PHE A 145 23.18 -5.83 8.77
CA PHE A 145 24.12 -4.82 8.26
C PHE A 145 24.13 -4.61 6.73
N ILE A 146 23.52 -5.50 5.94
CA ILE A 146 23.45 -5.41 4.46
C ILE A 146 22.04 -4.97 4.01
N GLY A 147 21.00 -5.37 4.75
CA GLY A 147 19.60 -5.12 4.39
C GLY A 147 19.04 -6.13 3.39
N PRO A 148 18.02 -5.74 2.61
CA PRO A 148 17.36 -6.61 1.65
C PRO A 148 18.28 -6.94 0.47
N LEU A 149 18.32 -8.22 0.05
CA LEU A 149 19.09 -8.63 -1.12
C LEU A 149 18.39 -8.29 -2.44
N VAL A 150 17.06 -8.47 -2.47
CA VAL A 150 16.21 -8.26 -3.64
C VAL A 150 14.95 -7.53 -3.21
N THR A 151 14.56 -6.50 -3.95
CA THR A 151 13.37 -5.70 -3.66
C THR A 151 12.35 -5.68 -4.80
N LEU A 152 12.75 -6.14 -6.01
CA LEU A 152 11.95 -6.15 -7.25
C LEU A 152 11.38 -4.77 -7.59
N SER A 153 12.10 -3.70 -7.24
CA SER A 153 11.72 -2.30 -7.41
C SER A 153 12.93 -1.48 -7.84
N ALA A 154 12.70 -0.37 -8.53
CA ALA A 154 13.74 0.55 -8.98
C ALA A 154 14.29 1.45 -7.86
N VAL A 155 13.56 1.62 -6.76
CA VAL A 155 14.03 2.45 -5.65
C VAL A 155 15.29 1.88 -4.99
N PRO A 156 16.12 2.73 -4.36
CA PRO A 156 17.24 2.25 -3.56
C PRO A 156 16.81 1.20 -2.52
N ARG A 157 17.61 0.17 -2.30
CA ARG A 157 17.28 -0.91 -1.36
C ARG A 157 16.95 -0.42 0.04
N ALA A 158 17.58 0.68 0.48
CA ALA A 158 17.30 1.29 1.77
C ALA A 158 15.87 1.83 1.90
N TRP A 159 15.18 2.10 0.78
CA TRP A 159 13.80 2.58 0.74
C TRP A 159 12.76 1.46 0.68
N ALA A 160 13.19 0.22 0.64
CA ALA A 160 12.30 -0.94 0.46
C ALA A 160 11.42 -1.26 1.67
N SER A 161 11.56 -0.54 2.78
CA SER A 161 10.67 -0.66 3.95
C SER A 161 10.82 0.52 4.90
N GLY A 162 9.72 0.83 5.60
CA GLY A 162 9.68 1.91 6.57
C GLY A 162 9.56 3.28 5.93
N MET A 163 9.86 4.31 6.71
CA MET A 163 9.76 5.71 6.28
C MET A 163 11.11 6.22 5.80
N THR A 164 11.11 6.86 4.64
CA THR A 164 12.29 7.52 4.06
C THR A 164 11.94 8.95 3.70
N MET A 165 12.68 9.92 4.20
CA MET A 165 12.59 11.30 3.71
C MET A 165 13.34 11.40 2.39
N ILE A 166 12.60 11.54 1.28
CA ILE A 166 13.17 11.63 -0.07
C ILE A 166 13.75 13.03 -0.31
N SER A 167 13.03 14.05 0.17
CA SER A 167 13.43 15.46 0.14
C SER A 167 12.73 16.19 1.29
N PRO A 168 13.13 17.43 1.63
CA PRO A 168 12.47 18.19 2.68
C PRO A 168 10.95 18.26 2.49
N GLY A 169 10.19 17.78 3.49
CA GLY A 169 8.73 17.74 3.47
C GLY A 169 8.11 16.59 2.68
N LYS A 170 8.89 15.73 2.02
CA LYS A 170 8.37 14.59 1.22
C LYS A 170 8.84 13.26 1.77
N ILE A 171 7.92 12.45 2.21
CA ILE A 171 8.17 11.16 2.87
C ILE A 171 7.60 10.03 2.01
N LEU A 172 8.43 9.01 1.77
CA LEU A 172 7.99 7.71 1.26
C LEU A 172 7.87 6.72 2.41
N LEU A 173 6.70 6.11 2.55
CA LEU A 173 6.45 4.97 3.41
C LEU A 173 6.28 3.72 2.56
N VAL A 174 7.12 2.72 2.75
CA VAL A 174 6.98 1.41 2.11
C VAL A 174 6.67 0.36 3.17
N SER A 175 5.45 -0.19 3.11
CA SER A 175 5.04 -1.25 4.02
C SER A 175 5.63 -2.60 3.61
N ARG A 176 6.12 -3.35 4.61
CA ARG A 176 6.50 -4.76 4.41
C ARG A 176 5.31 -5.67 4.21
N GLY A 177 4.10 -5.19 4.50
CA GLY A 177 2.87 -5.96 4.39
C GLY A 177 2.79 -7.17 5.30
N ILE A 178 1.66 -7.85 5.27
CA ILE A 178 1.35 -9.03 6.09
C ILE A 178 1.60 -10.36 5.38
N GLY A 179 1.65 -10.34 4.04
CA GLY A 179 1.86 -11.50 3.18
C GLY A 179 3.34 -11.88 3.00
N MET A 180 3.61 -12.68 1.99
CA MET A 180 4.96 -13.01 1.52
C MET A 180 4.91 -13.37 0.04
N GLU A 181 5.99 -13.07 -0.68
CA GLU A 181 6.20 -13.56 -2.03
C GLU A 181 6.31 -15.09 -2.03
N ARG A 182 5.62 -15.75 -2.97
CA ARG A 182 5.55 -17.23 -3.04
C ARG A 182 6.01 -17.80 -4.37
N GLY A 183 6.20 -16.97 -5.40
CA GLY A 183 6.59 -17.41 -6.74
C GLY A 183 8.10 -17.46 -6.93
N ASN A 184 8.76 -16.33 -6.71
CA ASN A 184 10.17 -16.13 -7.04
C ASN A 184 11.10 -16.11 -5.81
N ALA A 185 10.57 -16.30 -4.62
CA ALA A 185 11.35 -16.31 -3.37
C ALA A 185 10.97 -17.50 -2.49
N PRO A 186 11.86 -17.94 -1.57
CA PRO A 186 11.51 -18.92 -0.55
C PRO A 186 10.30 -18.45 0.27
N ARG A 187 9.38 -19.40 0.55
CA ARG A 187 8.13 -19.12 1.28
C ARG A 187 8.37 -18.88 2.77
N MET A 188 9.24 -17.97 3.10
CA MET A 188 9.58 -17.58 4.46
C MET A 188 10.08 -16.13 4.48
N ARG A 189 9.94 -15.49 5.62
CA ARG A 189 10.56 -14.19 5.90
C ARG A 189 11.73 -14.40 6.85
N PHE A 190 12.88 -13.79 6.57
CA PHE A 190 14.04 -13.81 7.43
C PHE A 190 14.40 -12.40 7.87
N ASN A 191 14.42 -12.16 9.17
CA ASN A 191 14.66 -10.86 9.80
C ASN A 191 13.81 -9.71 9.21
N CYS A 192 12.62 -10.06 8.68
CA CYS A 192 11.68 -9.17 8.02
C CYS A 192 10.25 -9.54 8.43
N ARG A 193 9.84 -9.16 9.63
CA ARG A 193 8.52 -9.50 10.17
C ARG A 193 7.42 -8.81 9.35
N PRO A 194 6.25 -9.49 9.17
CA PRO A 194 5.05 -8.82 8.68
C PRO A 194 4.70 -7.62 9.56
N GLU A 195 4.10 -6.59 8.95
CA GLU A 195 3.68 -5.39 9.68
C GLU A 195 2.32 -4.89 9.21
N LEU A 196 1.61 -4.29 10.15
CA LEU A 196 0.54 -3.34 9.95
C LEU A 196 1.12 -1.97 10.30
N VAL A 197 0.99 -0.99 9.43
CA VAL A 197 1.49 0.36 9.67
C VAL A 197 0.34 1.23 10.16
N ILE A 198 0.57 1.96 11.24
CA ILE A 198 -0.33 2.98 11.77
C ILE A 198 0.43 4.30 11.73
N LEU A 199 -0.21 5.34 11.17
CA LEU A 199 0.35 6.67 11.05
C LEU A 199 -0.58 7.67 11.73
N ASP A 200 -0.01 8.50 12.59
CA ASP A 200 -0.69 9.67 13.13
C ASP A 200 -0.21 10.91 12.36
N LEU A 201 -1.14 11.55 11.62
CA LEU A 201 -0.89 12.84 10.99
C LEU A 201 -1.24 13.94 11.97
N VAL A 202 -0.24 14.67 12.42
CA VAL A 202 -0.41 15.78 13.35
C VAL A 202 -0.10 17.11 12.64
N PRO A 203 -0.78 18.22 13.00
CA PRO A 203 -0.43 19.54 12.47
C PRO A 203 1.03 19.85 12.77
N ALA A 204 1.73 20.45 11.79
CA ALA A 204 3.07 20.95 12.05
C ALA A 204 3.04 21.98 13.18
N GLU A 205 3.95 21.87 14.15
CA GLU A 205 4.10 22.90 15.18
C GLU A 205 4.45 24.22 14.47
N SER A 206 3.62 25.25 14.69
CA SER A 206 3.92 26.60 14.19
C SER A 206 5.23 27.04 14.82
N SER A 207 6.29 27.15 14.00
CA SER A 207 7.55 27.76 14.43
C SER A 207 7.24 29.17 14.96
N LYS A 208 7.37 29.34 16.25
CA LYS A 208 7.28 30.67 16.89
C LYS A 208 8.55 31.46 16.65
#